data_794dd8f2521ccf173414fa4b99041f93
#
_entry.id   794dd8f2521ccf173414fa4b99041f93
#
_cell.length_a   1.000
_cell.length_b   1.000
_cell.length_c   1.000
_cell.angle_alpha   90.00
_cell.angle_beta   90.00
_cell.angle_gamma   90.00
#
_symmetry.space_group_name_H-M   'P 1'
#
loop_
_entity.id
_entity.type
_entity.pdbx_description
1 polymer ?
#
loop_
_entity_poly.entity_id
_entity_poly.type
_entity_poly.pdbx_seq_one_letter_code
_entity_poly.pdbx_strand_id
1 'polypeptide(L)'
;MFPNTKWKKNNLGKGWVLGETLITGIGQGYTQTTPLQLCLMTAQIANGGYSIKPRIVVINNPMSLEEAKSKLQEETLHGQEKKLFKDHKNIKIVQEAMFSSTNELYGTSYKSRIDNPKYQFAGKTGTAQVKRISMRERELDLKIEQIPYKDRDHALFVAYGPYVNPRYALSIIVEHGGSGSRTAAPIAKELFKLIIDRDKLRNKQKNFEEIDI
;
A
#
# COMPACT_ATOMS: atom_id res chain seq x y z
N MET A 1 -9.66 -9.93 7.99
CA MET A 1 -9.86 -11.39 8.19
C MET A 1 -9.59 -12.07 6.86
N PHE A 2 -8.82 -13.16 6.84
CA PHE A 2 -8.55 -13.89 5.61
C PHE A 2 -9.57 -15.03 5.46
N PRO A 3 -10.35 -15.09 4.37
CA PRO A 3 -11.37 -16.11 4.17
C PRO A 3 -10.73 -17.50 4.02
N ASN A 4 -11.37 -18.51 4.58
CA ASN A 4 -10.98 -19.92 4.46
C ASN A 4 -12.22 -20.82 4.49
N THR A 5 -12.01 -22.12 4.30
CA THR A 5 -13.09 -23.14 4.26
C THR A 5 -13.98 -23.13 5.51
N LYS A 6 -13.36 -23.05 6.69
CA LYS A 6 -14.07 -23.02 7.98
C LYS A 6 -14.88 -21.72 8.13
N TRP A 7 -14.27 -20.57 7.80
CA TRP A 7 -14.93 -19.28 7.83
C TRP A 7 -16.17 -19.26 6.92
N LYS A 8 -16.04 -19.74 5.68
CA LYS A 8 -17.16 -19.75 4.74
C LYS A 8 -18.30 -20.62 5.21
N LYS A 9 -18.01 -21.83 5.72
CA LYS A 9 -19.02 -22.74 6.26
C LYS A 9 -19.77 -22.12 7.44
N ASN A 10 -19.03 -21.47 8.35
CA ASN A 10 -19.61 -20.89 9.56
C ASN A 10 -20.43 -19.61 9.29
N ASN A 11 -20.00 -18.78 8.32
CA ASN A 11 -20.63 -17.47 8.08
C ASN A 11 -21.67 -17.49 6.95
N LEU A 12 -21.54 -18.41 5.97
CA LEU A 12 -22.39 -18.45 4.78
C LEU A 12 -23.12 -19.78 4.61
N GLY A 13 -22.89 -20.77 5.48
CA GLY A 13 -23.52 -22.10 5.41
C GLY A 13 -23.15 -22.92 4.17
N LYS A 14 -22.15 -22.48 3.39
CA LYS A 14 -21.78 -23.08 2.10
C LYS A 14 -20.36 -23.63 2.11
N GLY A 15 -20.12 -24.70 1.34
CA GLY A 15 -18.79 -25.25 1.14
C GLY A 15 -17.87 -24.33 0.29
N TRP A 16 -16.58 -24.52 0.40
CA TRP A 16 -15.57 -23.85 -0.43
C TRP A 16 -15.51 -24.49 -1.81
N VAL A 17 -15.41 -23.69 -2.87
CA VAL A 17 -15.26 -24.19 -4.25
C VAL A 17 -13.92 -23.75 -4.84
N LEU A 18 -13.41 -24.51 -5.82
CA LEU A 18 -12.09 -24.27 -6.42
C LEU A 18 -11.96 -22.86 -7.01
N GLY A 19 -12.99 -22.34 -7.65
CA GLY A 19 -13.01 -20.98 -8.19
C GLY A 19 -12.75 -19.90 -7.13
N GLU A 20 -13.13 -20.12 -5.87
CA GLU A 20 -12.86 -19.19 -4.78
C GLU A 20 -11.38 -19.18 -4.38
N THR A 21 -10.69 -20.32 -4.52
CA THR A 21 -9.22 -20.36 -4.32
C THR A 21 -8.51 -19.49 -5.35
N LEU A 22 -8.90 -19.58 -6.63
CA LEU A 22 -8.32 -18.78 -7.71
C LEU A 22 -8.59 -17.29 -7.50
N ILE A 23 -9.83 -16.93 -7.18
CA ILE A 23 -10.24 -15.53 -6.94
C ILE A 23 -9.53 -14.96 -5.69
N THR A 24 -9.42 -15.74 -4.62
CA THR A 24 -8.71 -15.32 -3.40
C THR A 24 -7.21 -15.15 -3.67
N GLY A 25 -6.62 -15.98 -4.55
CA GLY A 25 -5.21 -15.87 -4.95
C GLY A 25 -4.84 -14.55 -5.61
N ILE A 26 -5.80 -13.87 -6.23
CA ILE A 26 -5.61 -12.54 -6.82
C ILE A 26 -6.16 -11.40 -5.93
N GLY A 27 -6.48 -11.69 -4.66
CA GLY A 27 -6.97 -10.71 -3.70
C GLY A 27 -8.43 -10.28 -3.89
N GLN A 28 -9.22 -11.06 -4.64
CA GLN A 28 -10.64 -10.82 -4.89
C GLN A 28 -11.54 -11.75 -4.06
N GLY A 29 -12.85 -11.70 -4.31
CA GLY A 29 -13.83 -12.53 -3.64
C GLY A 29 -14.14 -12.07 -2.22
N TYR A 30 -13.98 -12.94 -1.24
CA TYR A 30 -14.27 -12.64 0.18
C TYR A 30 -13.11 -11.96 0.91
N THR A 31 -11.99 -11.69 0.23
CA THR A 31 -10.84 -10.99 0.83
C THR A 31 -11.20 -9.53 1.10
N GLN A 32 -11.18 -9.15 2.36
CA GLN A 32 -11.45 -7.78 2.80
C GLN A 32 -10.26 -7.25 3.59
N THR A 33 -9.84 -6.04 3.24
CA THR A 33 -8.73 -5.34 3.90
C THR A 33 -9.10 -3.87 4.10
N THR A 34 -8.52 -3.26 5.12
CA THR A 34 -8.59 -1.81 5.30
C THR A 34 -7.42 -1.12 4.59
N PRO A 35 -7.53 0.18 4.25
CA PRO A 35 -6.40 0.95 3.72
C PRO A 35 -5.17 0.89 4.62
N LEU A 36 -5.36 0.94 5.94
CA LEU A 36 -4.26 0.82 6.90
C LEU A 36 -3.56 -0.55 6.82
N GLN A 37 -4.31 -1.65 6.66
CA GLN A 37 -3.72 -2.98 6.50
C GLN A 37 -2.91 -3.08 5.20
N LEU A 38 -3.39 -2.50 4.10
CA LEU A 38 -2.65 -2.44 2.83
C LEU A 38 -1.39 -1.60 2.96
N CYS A 39 -1.47 -0.45 3.63
CA CYS A 39 -0.31 0.40 3.90
C CYS A 39 0.72 -0.34 4.78
N LEU A 40 0.27 -1.01 5.84
CA LEU A 40 1.14 -1.80 6.73
C LEU A 40 1.84 -2.94 5.98
N MET A 41 1.10 -3.70 5.17
CA MET A 41 1.66 -4.75 4.31
C MET A 41 2.74 -4.16 3.39
N THR A 42 2.47 -3.03 2.77
CA THR A 42 3.41 -2.35 1.87
C THR A 42 4.67 -1.89 2.61
N ALA A 43 4.53 -1.34 3.82
CA ALA A 43 5.66 -0.96 4.66
C ALA A 43 6.50 -2.17 5.08
N GLN A 44 5.87 -3.31 5.38
CA GLN A 44 6.55 -4.56 5.70
C GLN A 44 7.27 -5.18 4.49
N ILE A 45 6.74 -5.04 3.29
CA ILE A 45 7.46 -5.41 2.06
C ILE A 45 8.67 -4.48 1.88
N ALA A 46 8.49 -3.18 2.04
CA ALA A 46 9.52 -2.17 1.85
C ALA A 46 10.72 -2.36 2.80
N ASN A 47 10.48 -2.76 4.06
CA ASN A 47 11.53 -2.97 5.05
C ASN A 47 12.22 -4.34 4.97
N GLY A 48 11.91 -5.15 3.95
CA GLY A 48 12.51 -6.48 3.79
C GLY A 48 11.77 -7.62 4.49
N GLY A 49 10.51 -7.43 4.86
CA GLY A 49 9.63 -8.47 5.43
C GLY A 49 9.64 -8.57 6.93
N TYR A 50 10.03 -7.51 7.63
CA TYR A 50 9.99 -7.45 9.09
C TYR A 50 8.65 -6.90 9.60
N SER A 51 8.23 -7.39 10.77
CA SER A 51 6.99 -6.96 11.42
C SER A 51 7.05 -5.50 11.84
N ILE A 52 5.97 -4.77 11.61
CA ILE A 52 5.78 -3.39 12.05
C ILE A 52 4.51 -3.32 12.89
N LYS A 53 4.56 -2.66 14.04
CA LYS A 53 3.37 -2.25 14.78
C LYS A 53 3.05 -0.79 14.39
N PRO A 54 1.92 -0.51 13.72
CA PRO A 54 1.52 0.85 13.42
C PRO A 54 1.18 1.58 14.73
N ARG A 55 1.58 2.85 14.84
CA ARG A 55 1.35 3.69 16.02
C ARG A 55 0.82 5.03 15.60
N ILE A 56 -0.11 5.55 16.39
CA ILE A 56 -0.58 6.93 16.32
C ILE A 56 -0.19 7.57 17.65
N VAL A 57 0.74 8.52 17.59
CA VAL A 57 1.14 9.28 18.78
C VAL A 57 0.44 10.63 18.74
N VAL A 58 -0.43 10.87 19.71
CA VAL A 58 -1.00 12.19 19.95
C VAL A 58 -0.15 12.85 21.02
N ILE A 59 0.57 13.91 20.65
CA ILE A 59 1.44 14.65 21.57
C ILE A 59 0.68 15.89 22.02
N ASN A 60 0.07 15.80 23.21
CA ASN A 60 -0.68 16.91 23.81
C ASN A 60 0.17 17.74 24.79
N ASN A 61 1.39 17.30 25.17
CA ASN A 61 2.25 17.96 26.13
C ASN A 61 3.74 17.76 25.79
N PRO A 62 4.59 18.80 25.82
CA PRO A 62 6.04 18.70 25.56
C PRO A 62 6.78 17.71 26.45
N MET A 63 6.40 17.56 27.72
CA MET A 63 7.00 16.57 28.63
C MET A 63 6.69 15.13 28.24
N SER A 64 5.57 14.87 27.58
CA SER A 64 5.24 13.53 27.09
C SER A 64 6.00 13.14 25.81
N LEU A 65 6.68 14.09 25.17
CA LEU A 65 7.44 13.88 23.94
C LEU A 65 8.75 13.12 24.19
N GLU A 66 9.43 13.42 25.30
CA GLU A 66 10.65 12.70 25.68
C GLU A 66 10.35 11.32 26.25
N GLU A 67 9.31 11.19 27.07
CA GLU A 67 8.83 9.89 27.53
C GLU A 67 8.30 9.03 26.38
N ALA A 68 7.59 9.63 25.41
CA ALA A 68 7.17 8.91 24.21
C ALA A 68 8.35 8.52 23.31
N LYS A 69 9.39 9.35 23.22
CA LYS A 69 10.63 9.03 22.49
C LYS A 69 11.44 7.94 23.17
N SER A 70 11.58 7.96 24.50
CA SER A 70 12.29 6.93 25.26
C SER A 70 11.56 5.58 25.20
N LYS A 71 10.24 5.56 25.35
CA LYS A 71 9.41 4.37 25.15
C LYS A 71 9.45 3.87 23.70
N LEU A 72 9.48 4.78 22.72
CA LEU A 72 9.66 4.44 21.30
C LEU A 72 11.04 3.83 21.03
N GLN A 73 12.10 4.32 21.68
CA GLN A 73 13.44 3.74 21.58
C GLN A 73 13.54 2.40 22.26
N GLU A 74 13.01 2.25 23.49
CA GLU A 74 12.99 0.97 24.21
C GLU A 74 12.19 -0.10 23.47
N GLU A 75 11.00 0.24 22.94
CA GLU A 75 10.21 -0.73 22.20
C GLU A 75 10.74 -0.98 20.77
N THR A 76 11.51 -0.07 20.20
CA THR A 76 12.24 -0.29 18.93
C THR A 76 13.42 -1.22 19.17
N LEU A 77 14.11 -1.12 20.31
CA LEU A 77 15.16 -2.04 20.72
C LEU A 77 14.64 -3.43 21.12
N HIS A 78 13.43 -3.52 21.70
CA HIS A 78 12.80 -4.79 22.08
C HIS A 78 11.82 -5.34 21.05
N GLY A 79 11.43 -4.53 20.06
CA GLY A 79 10.53 -4.89 18.95
C GLY A 79 11.25 -5.45 17.73
N GLN A 80 12.55 -5.73 17.85
CA GLN A 80 13.34 -6.22 16.73
C GLN A 80 12.78 -7.56 16.22
N GLU A 81 12.16 -7.45 15.01
CA GLU A 81 12.55 -8.31 13.93
C GLU A 81 11.90 -9.69 13.90
N LYS A 82 10.62 -9.77 14.21
CA LYS A 82 9.90 -10.95 13.79
C LYS A 82 9.85 -10.96 12.27
N LYS A 83 10.69 -11.78 11.64
CA LYS A 83 10.61 -12.08 10.21
C LYS A 83 9.23 -12.66 9.91
N LEU A 84 8.50 -12.05 8.98
CA LEU A 84 7.17 -12.50 8.59
C LEU A 84 7.23 -13.61 7.55
N PHE A 85 8.34 -13.72 6.84
CA PHE A 85 8.53 -14.66 5.74
C PHE A 85 9.69 -15.59 5.99
N LYS A 86 9.52 -16.85 5.59
CA LYS A 86 10.56 -17.89 5.73
C LYS A 86 11.76 -17.62 4.81
N ASP A 87 11.51 -17.11 3.60
CA ASP A 87 12.54 -16.83 2.61
C ASP A 87 12.50 -15.35 2.19
N HIS A 88 13.55 -14.63 2.56
CA HIS A 88 13.73 -13.21 2.22
C HIS A 88 13.98 -12.97 0.73
N LYS A 89 14.40 -13.97 -0.03
CA LYS A 89 14.54 -13.85 -1.49
C LYS A 89 13.21 -13.51 -2.15
N ASN A 90 12.11 -14.10 -1.65
CA ASN A 90 10.77 -13.83 -2.16
C ASN A 90 10.35 -12.36 -1.98
N ILE A 91 10.77 -11.73 -0.87
CA ILE A 91 10.49 -10.31 -0.64
C ILE A 91 11.21 -9.44 -1.65
N LYS A 92 12.47 -9.74 -1.94
CA LYS A 92 13.24 -9.02 -2.95
C LYS A 92 12.61 -9.10 -4.33
N ILE A 93 12.13 -10.29 -4.73
CA ILE A 93 11.39 -10.48 -5.98
C ILE A 93 10.13 -9.59 -6.01
N VAL A 94 9.38 -9.52 -4.91
CA VAL A 94 8.18 -8.67 -4.82
C VAL A 94 8.55 -7.19 -4.91
N GLN A 95 9.62 -6.75 -4.23
CA GLN A 95 10.10 -5.36 -4.29
C GLN A 95 10.50 -4.98 -5.73
N GLU A 96 11.25 -5.84 -6.42
CA GLU A 96 11.65 -5.65 -7.81
C GLU A 96 10.44 -5.62 -8.74
N ALA A 97 9.47 -6.51 -8.55
CA ALA A 97 8.23 -6.53 -9.33
C ALA A 97 7.38 -5.26 -9.10
N MET A 98 7.31 -4.74 -7.87
CA MET A 98 6.64 -3.47 -7.57
C MET A 98 7.37 -2.28 -8.19
N PHE A 99 8.71 -2.31 -8.22
CA PHE A 99 9.51 -1.30 -8.91
C PHE A 99 9.25 -1.34 -10.42
N SER A 100 9.32 -2.51 -11.04
CA SER A 100 9.05 -2.69 -12.48
C SER A 100 7.64 -2.26 -12.87
N SER A 101 6.64 -2.55 -12.04
CA SER A 101 5.25 -2.09 -12.26
C SER A 101 5.12 -0.58 -12.40
N THR A 102 6.00 0.20 -11.76
CA THR A 102 5.94 1.66 -11.79
C THR A 102 6.97 2.31 -12.71
N ASN A 103 8.16 1.70 -12.86
CA ASN A 103 9.29 2.36 -13.51
C ASN A 103 9.68 1.75 -14.87
N GLU A 104 9.23 0.53 -15.18
CA GLU A 104 9.51 -0.12 -16.45
C GLU A 104 8.44 0.20 -17.50
N LEU A 105 8.81 0.24 -18.78
CA LEU A 105 7.94 0.66 -19.89
C LEU A 105 6.65 -0.16 -19.98
N TYR A 106 6.71 -1.45 -19.67
CA TYR A 106 5.57 -2.37 -19.67
C TYR A 106 4.78 -2.37 -18.34
N GLY A 107 5.22 -1.61 -17.35
CA GLY A 107 4.58 -1.53 -16.04
C GLY A 107 3.21 -0.86 -16.10
N THR A 108 2.24 -1.43 -15.36
CA THR A 108 0.85 -0.92 -15.34
C THR A 108 0.73 0.52 -14.86
N SER A 109 1.69 1.00 -14.05
CA SER A 109 1.73 2.35 -13.49
C SER A 109 2.84 3.23 -14.07
N TYR A 110 3.47 2.83 -15.17
CA TYR A 110 4.60 3.51 -15.79
C TYR A 110 4.35 5.02 -16.02
N LYS A 111 3.15 5.40 -16.41
CA LYS A 111 2.77 6.81 -16.63
C LYS A 111 2.87 7.66 -15.36
N SER A 112 2.85 7.04 -14.20
CA SER A 112 2.97 7.72 -12.89
C SER A 112 4.39 7.69 -12.33
N ARG A 113 5.38 7.18 -13.06
CA ARG A 113 6.77 7.16 -12.60
C ARG A 113 7.33 8.55 -12.35
N ILE A 114 8.37 8.61 -11.55
CA ILE A 114 9.19 9.81 -11.35
C ILE A 114 10.60 9.46 -11.83
N ASP A 115 11.10 10.18 -12.84
CA ASP A 115 12.39 9.88 -13.47
C ASP A 115 13.58 10.18 -12.55
N ASN A 116 13.44 11.14 -11.63
CA ASN A 116 14.49 11.48 -10.67
C ASN A 116 14.64 10.36 -9.62
N PRO A 117 15.83 9.70 -9.52
CA PRO A 117 16.07 8.58 -8.60
C PRO A 117 15.75 8.88 -7.13
N LYS A 118 15.88 10.14 -6.70
CA LYS A 118 15.57 10.54 -5.32
C LYS A 118 14.09 10.45 -4.96
N TYR A 119 13.21 10.41 -5.96
CA TYR A 119 11.76 10.35 -5.79
C TYR A 119 11.16 9.07 -6.35
N GLN A 120 11.97 8.20 -6.96
CA GLN A 120 11.48 6.93 -7.47
C GLN A 120 10.81 6.12 -6.37
N PHE A 121 9.68 5.58 -6.69
CA PHE A 121 8.89 4.74 -5.79
C PHE A 121 8.49 3.43 -6.48
N ALA A 122 8.21 2.43 -5.69
CA ALA A 122 7.70 1.14 -6.14
C ALA A 122 6.23 1.01 -5.73
N GLY A 123 5.39 0.51 -6.61
CA GLY A 123 3.95 0.43 -6.33
C GLY A 123 3.23 -0.65 -7.11
N LYS A 124 1.98 -0.89 -6.71
CA LYS A 124 1.08 -1.85 -7.37
C LYS A 124 -0.34 -1.30 -7.40
N THR A 125 -0.92 -1.35 -8.58
CA THR A 125 -2.34 -1.06 -8.79
C THR A 125 -3.22 -2.16 -8.24
N GLY A 126 -4.39 -1.80 -7.78
CA GLY A 126 -5.47 -2.71 -7.42
C GLY A 126 -6.81 -2.19 -7.93
N THR A 127 -7.78 -3.09 -7.99
CA THR A 127 -9.17 -2.77 -8.33
C THR A 127 -10.06 -3.59 -7.40
N ALA A 128 -10.92 -2.95 -6.64
CA ALA A 128 -11.91 -3.62 -5.81
C ALA A 128 -13.26 -3.57 -6.50
N GLN A 129 -13.79 -4.73 -6.87
CA GLN A 129 -15.06 -4.84 -7.55
C GLN A 129 -16.22 -4.44 -6.62
N VAL A 130 -17.07 -3.52 -7.10
CA VAL A 130 -18.26 -3.05 -6.39
C VAL A 130 -19.42 -3.98 -6.63
N LYS A 131 -19.57 -4.50 -7.85
CA LYS A 131 -20.62 -5.43 -8.21
C LYS A 131 -20.10 -6.61 -9.04
N ARG A 132 -20.90 -7.68 -9.04
CA ARG A 132 -20.63 -8.81 -9.95
C ARG A 132 -20.95 -8.39 -11.39
N ILE A 133 -19.95 -8.53 -12.28
CA ILE A 133 -20.13 -8.29 -13.72
C ILE A 133 -20.84 -9.49 -14.34
N SER A 134 -21.97 -9.25 -15.01
CA SER A 134 -22.69 -10.29 -15.75
C SER A 134 -21.97 -10.68 -17.05
N MET A 135 -22.28 -11.84 -17.61
CA MET A 135 -21.72 -12.28 -18.90
C MET A 135 -22.00 -11.26 -20.00
N ARG A 136 -23.22 -10.73 -20.06
CA ARG A 136 -23.62 -9.72 -21.04
C ARG A 136 -22.81 -8.42 -20.91
N GLU A 137 -22.53 -7.97 -19.70
CA GLU A 137 -21.70 -6.77 -19.46
C GLU A 137 -20.25 -7.00 -19.89
N ARG A 138 -19.73 -8.23 -19.76
CA ARG A 138 -18.39 -8.59 -20.25
C ARG A 138 -18.32 -8.60 -21.78
N GLU A 139 -19.35 -9.07 -22.46
CA GLU A 139 -19.44 -9.07 -23.91
C GLU A 139 -19.52 -7.66 -24.49
N LEU A 140 -20.14 -6.71 -23.78
CA LEU A 140 -20.27 -5.32 -24.18
C LEU A 140 -18.97 -4.51 -24.04
N ASP A 141 -17.97 -5.01 -23.32
CA ASP A 141 -16.68 -4.35 -23.04
C ASP A 141 -16.81 -2.84 -22.75
N LEU A 142 -17.71 -2.50 -21.82
CA LEU A 142 -18.06 -1.11 -21.53
C LEU A 142 -16.86 -0.32 -21.00
N LYS A 143 -16.66 0.86 -21.59
CA LYS A 143 -15.70 1.83 -21.04
C LYS A 143 -16.18 2.37 -19.70
N ILE A 144 -15.25 2.81 -18.85
CA ILE A 144 -15.56 3.32 -17.49
C ILE A 144 -16.61 4.43 -17.51
N GLU A 145 -16.56 5.28 -18.52
CA GLU A 145 -17.49 6.42 -18.69
C GLU A 145 -18.93 5.96 -18.96
N GLN A 146 -19.10 4.77 -19.54
CA GLN A 146 -20.40 4.17 -19.86
C GLN A 146 -21.00 3.43 -18.66
N ILE A 147 -20.19 3.14 -17.61
CA ILE A 147 -20.66 2.50 -16.39
C ILE A 147 -21.19 3.57 -15.44
N PRO A 148 -22.41 3.41 -14.88
CA PRO A 148 -22.93 4.30 -13.85
C PRO A 148 -21.93 4.49 -12.71
N TYR A 149 -21.76 5.72 -12.22
CA TYR A 149 -20.73 6.04 -11.21
C TYR A 149 -20.76 5.08 -10.02
N LYS A 150 -21.93 4.79 -9.46
CA LYS A 150 -22.13 3.90 -8.31
C LYS A 150 -21.71 2.44 -8.55
N ASP A 151 -21.62 2.03 -9.81
CA ASP A 151 -21.31 0.66 -10.22
C ASP A 151 -19.85 0.50 -10.63
N ARG A 152 -19.09 1.61 -10.71
CA ARG A 152 -17.66 1.57 -11.04
C ARG A 152 -16.88 0.98 -9.90
N ASP A 153 -15.87 0.21 -10.24
CA ASP A 153 -14.96 -0.38 -9.27
C ASP A 153 -14.16 0.69 -8.52
N HIS A 154 -13.72 0.40 -7.29
CA HIS A 154 -12.81 1.27 -6.57
C HIS A 154 -11.40 1.13 -7.11
N ALA A 155 -10.76 2.27 -7.38
CA ALA A 155 -9.37 2.31 -7.80
C ALA A 155 -8.44 2.30 -6.58
N LEU A 156 -7.48 1.37 -6.56
CA LEU A 156 -6.51 1.24 -5.48
C LEU A 156 -5.08 1.37 -6.01
N PHE A 157 -4.23 1.91 -5.15
CA PHE A 157 -2.80 1.90 -5.37
C PHE A 157 -2.07 1.83 -4.03
N VAL A 158 -1.12 0.93 -3.94
CA VAL A 158 -0.19 0.84 -2.81
C VAL A 158 1.23 1.11 -3.30
N ALA A 159 2.00 1.84 -2.51
CA ALA A 159 3.37 2.16 -2.89
C ALA A 159 4.26 2.45 -1.68
N TYR A 160 5.56 2.34 -1.90
CA TYR A 160 6.57 2.77 -0.94
C TYR A 160 7.69 3.54 -1.66
N GLY A 161 8.32 4.44 -0.96
CA GLY A 161 9.37 5.28 -1.50
C GLY A 161 10.17 6.05 -0.45
N PRO A 162 11.36 6.59 -0.82
CA PRO A 162 12.08 6.30 -2.08
C PRO A 162 12.36 4.81 -2.25
N TYR A 163 12.53 4.32 -3.49
CA TYR A 163 12.81 2.89 -3.72
C TYR A 163 14.11 2.45 -3.06
N VAL A 164 15.15 3.25 -3.24
CA VAL A 164 16.42 3.07 -2.53
C VAL A 164 16.27 3.72 -1.14
N ASN A 165 16.44 2.94 -0.09
CA ASN A 165 16.25 3.35 1.31
C ASN A 165 14.81 3.82 1.60
N PRO A 166 13.82 2.92 1.60
CA PRO A 166 12.40 3.25 1.80
C PRO A 166 12.13 3.91 3.15
N ARG A 167 11.39 5.01 3.15
CA ARG A 167 11.03 5.76 4.34
C ARG A 167 9.51 5.90 4.52
N TYR A 168 8.77 5.80 3.44
CA TYR A 168 7.32 6.01 3.43
C TYR A 168 6.63 4.88 2.70
N ALA A 169 5.48 4.50 3.21
CA ALA A 169 4.52 3.65 2.52
C ALA A 169 3.15 4.34 2.50
N LEU A 170 2.39 4.10 1.46
CA LEU A 170 1.04 4.65 1.32
C LEU A 170 0.09 3.62 0.71
N SER A 171 -1.19 3.81 0.99
CA SER A 171 -2.29 3.13 0.35
C SER A 171 -3.34 4.18 -0.03
N ILE A 172 -3.74 4.19 -1.29
CA ILE A 172 -4.72 5.11 -1.86
C ILE A 172 -5.91 4.30 -2.33
N ILE A 173 -7.09 4.75 -1.93
CA ILE A 173 -8.37 4.27 -2.45
C ILE A 173 -9.13 5.47 -3.00
N VAL A 174 -9.59 5.34 -4.24
CA VAL A 174 -10.52 6.29 -4.85
C VAL A 174 -11.81 5.54 -5.12
N GLU A 175 -12.84 5.82 -4.33
CA GLU A 175 -14.15 5.18 -4.47
C GLU A 175 -14.72 5.45 -5.85
N HIS A 176 -15.19 4.39 -6.52
CA HIS A 176 -15.73 4.43 -7.87
C HIS A 176 -14.77 5.03 -8.93
N GLY A 177 -13.48 5.06 -8.62
CA GLY A 177 -12.44 5.63 -9.51
C GLY A 177 -12.08 4.76 -10.71
N GLY A 178 -12.57 3.55 -10.78
CA GLY A 178 -12.42 2.61 -11.90
C GLY A 178 -11.03 2.02 -12.01
N SER A 179 -10.02 2.81 -12.39
CA SER A 179 -8.68 2.30 -12.71
C SER A 179 -7.61 2.77 -11.73
N GLY A 180 -6.94 1.83 -11.05
CA GLY A 180 -5.84 2.14 -10.15
C GLY A 180 -4.69 2.89 -10.84
N SER A 181 -4.35 2.53 -12.07
CA SER A 181 -3.26 3.18 -12.82
C SER A 181 -3.61 4.57 -13.32
N ARG A 182 -4.88 4.84 -13.66
CA ARG A 182 -5.32 6.13 -14.18
C ARG A 182 -5.71 7.12 -13.09
N THR A 183 -6.22 6.62 -11.97
CA THR A 183 -6.82 7.45 -10.93
C THR A 183 -5.99 7.50 -9.66
N ALA A 184 -5.60 6.34 -9.09
CA ALA A 184 -4.91 6.30 -7.80
C ALA A 184 -3.39 6.48 -7.92
N ALA A 185 -2.74 5.91 -8.94
CA ALA A 185 -1.28 6.01 -9.10
C ALA A 185 -0.78 7.45 -9.34
N PRO A 186 -1.47 8.34 -10.12
CA PRO A 186 -1.05 9.73 -10.25
C PRO A 186 -1.08 10.49 -8.92
N ILE A 187 -2.04 10.20 -8.04
CA ILE A 187 -2.12 10.79 -6.70
C ILE A 187 -0.90 10.38 -5.88
N ALA A 188 -0.50 9.10 -5.93
CA ALA A 188 0.70 8.63 -5.26
C ALA A 188 1.97 9.36 -5.73
N LYS A 189 2.10 9.60 -7.03
CA LYS A 189 3.21 10.36 -7.61
C LYS A 189 3.36 11.74 -6.97
N GLU A 190 2.28 12.49 -6.91
CA GLU A 190 2.30 13.84 -6.34
C GLU A 190 2.54 13.81 -4.82
N LEU A 191 1.94 12.86 -4.10
CA LEU A 191 2.18 12.69 -2.67
C LEU A 191 3.65 12.37 -2.36
N PHE A 192 4.31 11.48 -3.12
CA PHE A 192 5.72 11.18 -2.88
C PHE A 192 6.62 12.39 -3.09
N LYS A 193 6.38 13.21 -4.11
CA LYS A 193 7.12 14.47 -4.30
C LYS A 193 6.97 15.38 -3.08
N LEU A 194 5.74 15.62 -2.66
CA LEU A 194 5.43 16.49 -1.53
C LEU A 194 6.04 16.00 -0.21
N ILE A 195 5.93 14.71 0.08
CA ILE A 195 6.43 14.12 1.32
C ILE A 195 7.96 14.18 1.37
N ILE A 196 8.63 13.81 0.29
CA ILE A 196 10.10 13.80 0.22
C ILE A 196 10.66 15.22 0.28
N ASP A 197 10.02 16.19 -0.35
CA ASP A 197 10.46 17.60 -0.29
C ASP A 197 10.23 18.20 1.10
N ARG A 198 9.09 17.90 1.74
CA ARG A 198 8.83 18.32 3.12
C ARG A 198 9.86 17.77 4.11
N ASP A 199 10.31 16.56 3.90
CA ASP A 199 11.33 15.92 4.74
C ASP A 199 12.69 16.64 4.63
N LYS A 200 13.06 17.06 3.42
CA LYS A 200 14.28 17.84 3.19
C LYS A 200 14.25 19.20 3.93
N LEU A 201 13.08 19.85 3.92
CA LEU A 201 12.89 21.12 4.62
C LEU A 201 13.03 20.94 6.13
N ARG A 202 12.42 19.90 6.71
CA ARG A 202 12.52 19.56 8.14
C ARG A 202 13.97 19.26 8.56
N ASN A 203 14.70 18.50 7.75
CA ASN A 203 16.10 18.17 8.05
C ASN A 203 17.01 19.41 7.96
N LYS A 204 16.73 20.33 7.05
CA LYS A 204 17.45 21.62 6.98
C LYS A 204 17.19 22.46 8.24
N GLN A 205 15.96 22.58 8.69
CA GLN A 205 15.62 23.33 9.89
C GLN A 205 16.33 22.77 11.15
N LYS A 206 16.34 21.45 11.33
CA LYS A 206 17.05 20.81 12.45
C LYS A 206 18.55 21.08 12.44
N ASN A 207 19.19 21.05 11.26
CA ASN A 207 20.62 21.34 11.15
C ASN A 207 20.95 22.84 11.45
N PHE A 208 20.03 23.76 11.24
CA PHE A 208 20.20 25.17 11.63
C PHE A 208 20.06 25.35 13.14
N GLU A 209 19.12 24.66 13.79
CA GLU A 209 18.91 24.69 15.25
C GLU A 209 20.07 24.03 16.01
N GLU A 210 20.81 23.09 15.41
CA GLU A 210 22.00 22.44 16.00
C GLU A 210 23.30 23.25 15.85
N ILE A 211 23.32 24.29 14.99
CA ILE A 211 24.51 25.15 14.75
C ILE A 211 24.47 26.40 15.64
N ASP A 212 23.30 26.77 16.18
CA ASP A 212 23.10 27.96 17.02
C ASP A 212 23.22 27.66 18.55
N ILE A 213 23.81 26.52 18.95
CA ILE A 213 24.18 26.15 20.31
C ILE A 213 25.71 26.01 20.39
#